data_67c409098300160d0699e923cec67aea
#
_entry.id   67c409098300160d0699e923cec67aea
#
_cell.length_a   1.000
_cell.length_b   1.000
_cell.length_c   1.000
_cell.angle_alpha   90.00
_cell.angle_beta   90.00
_cell.angle_gamma   90.00
#
_symmetry.space_group_name_H-M   'P 1'
#
loop_
_entity.id
_entity.type
_entity.pdbx_description
1 polymer ?
#
loop_
_entity_poly.entity_id
_entity_poly.type
_entity_poly.pdbx_seq_one_letter_code
_entity_poly.pdbx_strand_id
1 'polypeptide(L)'
;MTILPIIPWGLLAAIGIAVIAFTVWAIVRSPQTKRRVRFTAFRGAAVVLLVLAALRPGWAGSEARTAVADLDVFFVVDTSTSMAAEDYNGTGTRLSGAANDVMAIAKELAGARFSLITFDNKATVRMPLSQDATALQTAMTTLQPQNPRYANGSSVTGAGTLLKDRLKAAREQHPGRPALVFYAGDGENTAAADPAPMPVDANTVSGGAVLGYGTGQGGRMKDPSDTAGGYLKDKNAGNSQDAVSRIDEGQLKNIAAQLHAPYVHRSGNEPTADMLAKAQPGALTPTVDDGPGRVELYWLLALAGFLLAVHEPLRHFTALREVRGQS
;
A
#
# COMPACT_ATOMS: atom_id res chain seq x y z
N MET A 1 30.78 4.04 2.61
CA MET A 1 30.30 5.13 3.49
C MET A 1 29.77 6.26 2.61
N THR A 2 28.52 6.65 2.76
CA THR A 2 27.89 7.72 2.00
C THR A 2 27.63 8.90 2.92
N ILE A 3 27.79 10.13 2.43
CA ILE A 3 27.59 11.36 3.20
C ILE A 3 26.52 12.17 2.48
N LEU A 4 25.43 12.50 3.20
CA LEU A 4 24.31 13.32 2.70
C LEU A 4 24.06 14.45 3.70
N PRO A 5 24.76 15.58 3.58
CA PRO A 5 24.66 16.67 4.55
C PRO A 5 23.27 17.31 4.52
N ILE A 6 22.76 17.67 5.70
CA ILE A 6 21.48 18.39 5.86
C ILE A 6 21.61 19.84 5.37
N ILE A 7 22.82 20.39 5.41
CA ILE A 7 23.12 21.80 5.10
C ILE A 7 24.10 21.82 3.91
N PRO A 8 24.03 22.85 3.04
CA PRO A 8 24.97 22.98 1.91
C PRO A 8 26.42 22.89 2.35
N TRP A 9 27.24 22.15 1.60
CA TRP A 9 28.65 21.85 1.90
C TRP A 9 29.48 23.09 2.26
N GLY A 10 29.27 24.23 1.56
CA GLY A 10 29.98 25.46 1.81
C GLY A 10 29.70 26.01 3.21
N LEU A 11 28.47 25.93 3.68
CA LEU A 11 28.06 26.39 5.01
C LEU A 11 28.62 25.49 6.11
N LEU A 12 28.59 24.18 5.92
CA LEU A 12 29.21 23.22 6.86
C LEU A 12 30.71 23.38 6.98
N ALA A 13 31.39 23.58 5.88
CA ALA A 13 32.81 23.88 5.85
C ALA A 13 33.14 25.20 6.59
N ALA A 14 32.37 26.25 6.34
CA ALA A 14 32.55 27.56 7.02
C ALA A 14 32.34 27.44 8.54
N ILE A 15 31.30 26.75 8.98
CA ILE A 15 31.03 26.47 10.41
C ILE A 15 32.17 25.67 11.02
N GLY A 16 32.61 24.59 10.35
CA GLY A 16 33.71 23.76 10.81
C GLY A 16 35.02 24.54 11.00
N ILE A 17 35.40 25.37 10.02
CA ILE A 17 36.58 26.24 10.08
C ILE A 17 36.45 27.26 11.21
N ALA A 18 35.29 27.91 11.35
CA ALA A 18 35.05 28.87 12.42
C ALA A 18 35.17 28.24 13.81
N VAL A 19 34.64 27.04 14.00
CA VAL A 19 34.73 26.29 15.27
C VAL A 19 36.15 25.91 15.59
N ILE A 20 36.91 25.41 14.62
CA ILE A 20 38.33 25.06 14.80
C ILE A 20 39.14 26.32 15.12
N ALA A 21 38.98 27.40 14.35
CA ALA A 21 39.68 28.67 14.57
C ALA A 21 39.38 29.25 15.97
N PHE A 22 38.11 29.26 16.37
CA PHE A 22 37.68 29.73 17.69
C PHE A 22 38.27 28.84 18.82
N THR A 23 38.29 27.52 18.64
CA THR A 23 38.82 26.60 19.64
C THR A 23 40.35 26.81 19.81
N VAL A 24 41.07 26.93 18.70
CA VAL A 24 42.51 27.18 18.71
C VAL A 24 42.78 28.56 19.33
N TRP A 25 42.06 29.60 18.93
CA TRP A 25 42.21 30.92 19.52
C TRP A 25 41.96 30.95 21.03
N ALA A 26 40.89 30.23 21.48
CA ALA A 26 40.56 30.11 22.90
C ALA A 26 41.63 29.37 23.70
N ILE A 27 42.26 28.34 23.12
CA ILE A 27 43.36 27.62 23.75
C ILE A 27 44.63 28.53 23.87
N VAL A 28 44.99 29.23 22.79
CA VAL A 28 46.18 30.06 22.74
C VAL A 28 46.07 31.28 23.68
N ARG A 29 44.86 31.83 23.80
CA ARG A 29 44.65 33.07 24.61
C ARG A 29 44.31 32.79 26.09
N SER A 30 44.06 31.54 26.47
CA SER A 30 43.76 31.18 27.85
C SER A 30 45.05 31.13 28.71
N PRO A 31 45.03 31.67 29.94
CA PRO A 31 46.12 31.46 30.88
C PRO A 31 46.27 29.94 31.14
N GLN A 32 47.49 29.41 30.94
CA GLN A 32 47.82 28.00 30.79
C GLN A 32 47.67 27.20 32.09
N THR A 33 46.47 27.05 32.62
CA THR A 33 46.18 26.05 33.62
C THR A 33 45.78 24.77 32.91
N LYS A 34 46.50 23.70 33.05
CA LYS A 34 46.24 22.35 32.43
C LYS A 34 44.76 21.95 32.49
N ARG A 35 44.06 22.36 33.54
CA ARG A 35 42.61 22.11 33.72
C ARG A 35 41.74 22.88 32.73
N ARG A 36 42.02 24.18 32.46
CA ARG A 36 41.26 24.96 31.50
C ARG A 36 41.45 24.52 30.05
N VAL A 37 42.66 24.17 29.67
CA VAL A 37 42.98 23.64 28.33
C VAL A 37 42.21 22.37 28.05
N ARG A 38 42.12 21.45 29.02
CA ARG A 38 41.32 20.23 28.88
C ARG A 38 39.81 20.54 28.65
N PHE A 39 39.23 21.44 29.40
CA PHE A 39 37.82 21.86 29.24
C PHE A 39 37.52 22.49 27.88
N THR A 40 38.39 23.38 27.43
CA THR A 40 38.25 23.99 26.09
C THR A 40 38.36 22.93 24.98
N ALA A 41 39.27 21.96 25.14
CA ALA A 41 39.42 20.86 24.21
C ALA A 41 38.17 19.95 24.17
N PHE A 42 37.54 19.63 25.32
CA PHE A 42 36.33 18.84 25.38
C PHE A 42 35.15 19.55 24.74
N ARG A 43 35.00 20.87 24.93
CA ARG A 43 33.96 21.66 24.27
C ARG A 43 34.18 21.72 22.75
N GLY A 44 35.42 21.92 22.32
CA GLY A 44 35.78 21.89 20.90
C GLY A 44 35.49 20.52 20.27
N ALA A 45 35.85 19.43 20.94
CA ALA A 45 35.55 18.09 20.48
C ALA A 45 34.05 17.80 20.38
N ALA A 46 33.24 18.26 21.35
CA ALA A 46 31.79 18.12 21.31
C ALA A 46 31.19 18.83 20.09
N VAL A 47 31.64 20.05 19.79
CA VAL A 47 31.13 20.80 18.64
C VAL A 47 31.60 20.17 17.31
N VAL A 48 32.83 19.68 17.23
CA VAL A 48 33.31 18.93 16.06
C VAL A 48 32.48 17.67 15.82
N LEU A 49 32.14 16.93 16.87
CA LEU A 49 31.28 15.74 16.75
C LEU A 49 29.88 16.11 16.24
N LEU A 50 29.31 17.24 16.66
CA LEU A 50 28.02 17.71 16.16
C LEU A 50 28.10 18.15 14.68
N VAL A 51 29.18 18.79 14.26
CA VAL A 51 29.42 19.13 12.84
C VAL A 51 29.56 17.84 12.02
N LEU A 52 30.28 16.83 12.53
CA LEU A 52 30.40 15.52 11.89
C LEU A 52 29.04 14.79 11.83
N ALA A 53 28.22 14.92 12.87
CA ALA A 53 26.86 14.38 12.86
C ALA A 53 25.99 15.04 11.78
N ALA A 54 26.14 16.34 11.53
CA ALA A 54 25.42 17.08 10.49
C ALA A 54 25.79 16.64 9.05
N LEU A 55 26.94 15.99 8.88
CA LEU A 55 27.32 15.31 7.63
C LEU A 55 26.52 14.05 7.35
N ARG A 56 25.76 13.56 8.33
CA ARG A 56 24.96 12.33 8.25
C ARG A 56 25.75 11.17 7.65
N PRO A 57 26.87 10.74 8.28
CA PRO A 57 27.57 9.54 7.83
C PRO A 57 26.66 8.32 7.95
N GLY A 58 26.65 7.48 6.93
CA GLY A 58 25.88 6.25 6.93
C GLY A 58 26.56 5.16 6.11
N TRP A 59 26.26 3.92 6.44
CA TRP A 59 26.56 2.78 5.61
C TRP A 59 25.36 2.41 4.77
N ALA A 60 25.60 1.94 3.54
CA ALA A 60 24.57 1.25 2.79
C ALA A 60 24.14 0.06 3.66
N GLY A 61 22.92 0.11 4.19
CA GLY A 61 22.31 -1.02 4.83
C GLY A 61 22.14 -2.11 3.79
N SER A 62 22.11 -3.38 4.22
CA SER A 62 21.65 -4.46 3.37
C SER A 62 20.29 -4.04 2.83
N GLU A 63 20.19 -4.03 1.52
CA GLU A 63 18.98 -3.71 0.79
C GLU A 63 17.81 -4.53 1.34
N ALA A 64 17.02 -3.96 2.25
CA ALA A 64 15.61 -4.24 2.21
C ALA A 64 15.14 -3.53 0.94
N ARG A 65 15.32 -4.18 -0.21
CA ARG A 65 14.66 -3.81 -1.44
C ARG A 65 13.17 -4.01 -1.20
N THR A 66 12.53 -3.03 -0.65
CA THR A 66 11.14 -2.81 -0.95
C THR A 66 11.17 -2.38 -2.41
N ALA A 67 11.11 -3.35 -3.31
CA ALA A 67 10.82 -3.08 -4.70
C ALA A 67 9.45 -2.41 -4.68
N VAL A 68 9.42 -1.08 -4.68
CA VAL A 68 8.19 -0.33 -4.86
C VAL A 68 7.78 -0.64 -6.28
N ALA A 69 6.72 -1.43 -6.41
CA ALA A 69 6.18 -1.75 -7.71
C ALA A 69 5.62 -0.45 -8.30
N ASP A 70 6.34 0.15 -9.25
CA ASP A 70 5.86 1.34 -9.97
C ASP A 70 4.78 0.93 -10.97
N LEU A 71 3.63 0.51 -10.44
CA LEU A 71 2.51 0.05 -11.23
C LEU A 71 1.18 0.51 -10.63
N ASP A 72 0.16 0.58 -11.47
CA ASP A 72 -1.21 0.87 -11.12
C ASP A 72 -2.03 -0.42 -11.13
N VAL A 73 -2.79 -0.67 -10.08
CA VAL A 73 -3.63 -1.86 -9.94
C VAL A 73 -5.09 -1.42 -9.81
N PHE A 74 -5.92 -1.87 -10.73
CA PHE A 74 -7.35 -1.61 -10.73
C PHE A 74 -8.08 -2.88 -10.32
N PHE A 75 -8.73 -2.85 -9.17
CA PHE A 75 -9.68 -3.87 -8.76
C PHE A 75 -11.08 -3.48 -9.22
N VAL A 76 -11.72 -4.36 -9.97
CA VAL A 76 -13.10 -4.21 -10.46
C VAL A 76 -13.91 -5.33 -9.82
N VAL A 77 -14.71 -4.99 -8.82
CA VAL A 77 -15.41 -5.97 -7.97
C VAL A 77 -16.92 -5.87 -8.19
N ASP A 78 -17.49 -6.99 -8.54
CA ASP A 78 -18.92 -7.17 -8.56
C ASP A 78 -19.48 -7.11 -7.14
N THR A 79 -20.48 -6.26 -6.94
CA THR A 79 -21.23 -6.14 -5.69
C THR A 79 -22.72 -6.39 -5.89
N SER A 80 -23.10 -7.04 -6.98
CA SER A 80 -24.48 -7.48 -7.21
C SER A 80 -24.98 -8.40 -6.11
N THR A 81 -26.28 -8.59 -6.04
CA THR A 81 -26.90 -9.43 -5.02
C THR A 81 -26.38 -10.88 -5.06
N SER A 82 -26.03 -11.39 -6.25
CA SER A 82 -25.49 -12.74 -6.43
C SER A 82 -24.17 -12.98 -5.70
N MET A 83 -23.37 -11.91 -5.45
CA MET A 83 -22.14 -12.00 -4.67
C MET A 83 -22.37 -12.27 -3.17
N ALA A 84 -23.63 -12.23 -2.69
CA ALA A 84 -24.03 -12.71 -1.37
C ALA A 84 -24.21 -14.25 -1.29
N ALA A 85 -24.09 -14.96 -2.40
CA ALA A 85 -24.26 -16.41 -2.43
C ALA A 85 -23.21 -17.12 -1.56
N GLU A 86 -23.67 -18.10 -0.76
CA GLU A 86 -22.86 -18.83 0.22
C GLU A 86 -22.31 -20.13 -0.37
N ASP A 87 -21.48 -20.04 -1.39
CA ASP A 87 -20.83 -21.17 -2.06
C ASP A 87 -19.32 -20.99 -2.28
N TYR A 88 -18.69 -20.07 -1.50
CA TYR A 88 -17.25 -19.91 -1.46
C TYR A 88 -16.66 -20.60 -0.22
N ASN A 89 -15.65 -21.45 -0.40
CA ASN A 89 -14.96 -22.17 0.69
C ASN A 89 -15.92 -22.81 1.70
N GLY A 90 -16.95 -23.47 1.19
CA GLY A 90 -17.99 -24.15 1.96
C GLY A 90 -19.21 -23.29 2.28
N THR A 91 -19.08 -22.27 3.11
CA THR A 91 -20.20 -21.43 3.59
C THR A 91 -19.92 -19.92 3.53
N GLY A 92 -18.76 -19.53 3.03
CA GLY A 92 -18.41 -18.11 2.84
C GLY A 92 -19.17 -17.52 1.65
N THR A 93 -19.37 -16.21 1.68
CA THR A 93 -19.95 -15.49 0.54
C THR A 93 -18.90 -15.26 -0.56
N ARG A 94 -19.33 -15.20 -1.82
CA ARG A 94 -18.46 -14.88 -2.96
C ARG A 94 -17.74 -13.53 -2.75
N LEU A 95 -18.44 -12.52 -2.22
CA LEU A 95 -17.85 -11.23 -1.92
C LEU A 95 -16.74 -11.32 -0.86
N SER A 96 -16.91 -12.19 0.14
CA SER A 96 -15.84 -12.40 1.15
C SER A 96 -14.60 -13.05 0.51
N GLY A 97 -14.78 -13.94 -0.44
CA GLY A 97 -13.69 -14.52 -1.23
C GLY A 97 -12.96 -13.46 -2.04
N ALA A 98 -13.71 -12.62 -2.78
CA ALA A 98 -13.17 -11.52 -3.55
C ALA A 98 -12.38 -10.53 -2.66
N ALA A 99 -12.90 -10.22 -1.47
CA ALA A 99 -12.22 -9.34 -0.52
C ALA A 99 -10.88 -9.93 -0.04
N ASN A 100 -10.85 -11.21 0.29
CA ASN A 100 -9.63 -11.90 0.70
C ASN A 100 -8.58 -11.88 -0.42
N ASP A 101 -8.98 -12.18 -1.65
CA ASP A 101 -8.06 -12.21 -2.79
C ASP A 101 -7.53 -10.81 -3.14
N VAL A 102 -8.38 -9.78 -3.13
CA VAL A 102 -7.95 -8.38 -3.33
C VAL A 102 -6.88 -7.99 -2.32
N MET A 103 -7.09 -8.32 -1.04
CA MET A 103 -6.12 -8.00 0.01
C MET A 103 -4.83 -8.82 -0.11
N ALA A 104 -4.93 -10.08 -0.52
CA ALA A 104 -3.76 -10.90 -0.76
C ALA A 104 -2.93 -10.40 -1.95
N ILE A 105 -3.59 -10.04 -3.07
CA ILE A 105 -2.93 -9.42 -4.24
C ILE A 105 -2.26 -8.09 -3.84
N ALA A 106 -2.96 -7.24 -3.09
CA ALA A 106 -2.41 -5.95 -2.66
C ALA A 106 -1.18 -6.13 -1.76
N LYS A 107 -1.14 -7.17 -0.94
CA LYS A 107 0.02 -7.51 -0.12
C LYS A 107 1.23 -7.95 -0.96
N GLU A 108 1.01 -8.80 -1.96
CA GLU A 108 2.07 -9.26 -2.87
C GLU A 108 2.60 -8.13 -3.77
N LEU A 109 1.73 -7.18 -4.15
CA LEU A 109 2.08 -6.01 -4.95
C LEU A 109 2.33 -4.77 -4.08
N ALA A 110 2.92 -4.95 -2.91
CA ALA A 110 3.21 -3.85 -1.99
C ALA A 110 4.00 -2.74 -2.68
N GLY A 111 3.57 -1.48 -2.45
CA GLY A 111 4.15 -0.30 -3.09
C GLY A 111 3.45 0.14 -4.38
N ALA A 112 2.61 -0.69 -4.99
CA ALA A 112 1.75 -0.28 -6.10
C ALA A 112 0.71 0.77 -5.68
N ARG A 113 0.13 1.45 -6.65
CA ARG A 113 -1.07 2.26 -6.42
C ARG A 113 -2.30 1.43 -6.74
N PHE A 114 -3.25 1.41 -5.82
CA PHE A 114 -4.48 0.64 -5.91
C PHE A 114 -5.69 1.54 -6.16
N SER A 115 -6.59 1.10 -7.01
CA SER A 115 -7.92 1.69 -7.20
C SER A 115 -8.98 0.60 -7.05
N LEU A 116 -10.08 0.92 -6.38
CA LEU A 116 -11.22 0.02 -6.24
C LEU A 116 -12.43 0.60 -6.97
N ILE A 117 -12.90 -0.14 -7.95
CA ILE A 117 -14.14 0.11 -8.67
C ILE A 117 -15.12 -1.00 -8.30
N THR A 118 -16.31 -0.66 -7.88
CA THR A 118 -17.39 -1.64 -7.67
C THR A 118 -18.49 -1.40 -8.70
N PHE A 119 -19.20 -2.45 -9.03
CA PHE A 119 -20.38 -2.34 -9.88
C PHE A 119 -21.50 -3.28 -9.40
N ASP A 120 -22.69 -2.80 -9.59
CA ASP A 120 -23.96 -3.46 -9.43
C ASP A 120 -24.89 -2.96 -10.57
N ASN A 121 -25.93 -2.21 -10.28
CA ASN A 121 -26.73 -1.49 -11.29
C ASN A 121 -25.91 -0.37 -11.97
N LYS A 122 -24.87 0.12 -11.31
CA LYS A 122 -23.97 1.17 -11.80
C LYS A 122 -22.57 0.96 -11.26
N ALA A 123 -21.58 1.43 -12.03
CA ALA A 123 -20.20 1.43 -11.57
C ALA A 123 -19.89 2.66 -10.70
N THR A 124 -19.07 2.45 -9.67
CA THR A 124 -18.66 3.50 -8.73
C THR A 124 -17.18 3.32 -8.35
N VAL A 125 -16.42 4.41 -8.34
CA VAL A 125 -15.07 4.40 -7.76
C VAL A 125 -15.21 4.49 -6.25
N ARG A 126 -14.91 3.41 -5.56
CA ARG A 126 -14.87 3.35 -4.08
C ARG A 126 -13.58 3.93 -3.53
N MET A 127 -12.49 3.70 -4.24
CA MET A 127 -11.19 4.22 -3.89
C MET A 127 -10.47 4.65 -5.18
N PRO A 128 -10.08 5.92 -5.33
CA PRO A 128 -9.22 6.35 -6.43
C PRO A 128 -7.82 5.78 -6.28
N LEU A 129 -6.98 5.85 -7.33
CA LEU A 129 -5.59 5.39 -7.27
C LEU A 129 -4.83 6.01 -6.09
N SER A 130 -4.38 5.17 -5.18
CA SER A 130 -3.65 5.54 -3.96
C SER A 130 -2.71 4.42 -3.55
N GLN A 131 -1.60 4.76 -2.91
CA GLN A 131 -0.68 3.79 -2.28
C GLN A 131 -1.14 3.35 -0.88
N ASP A 132 -2.25 3.89 -0.39
CA ASP A 132 -2.78 3.58 0.94
C ASP A 132 -3.48 2.22 0.95
N ALA A 133 -2.74 1.17 1.29
CA ALA A 133 -3.29 -0.18 1.45
C ALA A 133 -4.32 -0.26 2.59
N THR A 134 -4.24 0.61 3.61
CA THR A 134 -5.21 0.64 4.71
C THR A 134 -6.55 1.18 4.23
N ALA A 135 -6.53 2.19 3.36
CA ALA A 135 -7.74 2.68 2.72
C ALA A 135 -8.41 1.60 1.85
N LEU A 136 -7.61 0.83 1.08
CA LEU A 136 -8.13 -0.31 0.32
C LEU A 136 -8.75 -1.36 1.25
N GLN A 137 -8.06 -1.73 2.33
CA GLN A 137 -8.57 -2.68 3.32
C GLN A 137 -9.89 -2.21 3.92
N THR A 138 -9.98 -0.95 4.32
CA THR A 138 -11.20 -0.36 4.87
C THR A 138 -12.33 -0.39 3.86
N ALA A 139 -12.04 -0.02 2.60
CA ALA A 139 -13.02 -0.05 1.52
C ALA A 139 -13.54 -1.47 1.27
N MET A 140 -12.66 -2.48 1.24
CA MET A 140 -13.05 -3.89 1.03
C MET A 140 -13.83 -4.47 2.20
N THR A 141 -13.45 -4.20 3.44
CA THR A 141 -14.13 -4.74 4.64
C THR A 141 -15.53 -4.14 4.85
N THR A 142 -15.78 -2.95 4.30
CA THR A 142 -17.10 -2.29 4.38
C THR A 142 -18.00 -2.58 3.19
N LEU A 143 -17.49 -3.29 2.16
CA LEU A 143 -18.32 -3.67 1.02
C LEU A 143 -19.46 -4.60 1.45
N GLN A 144 -20.63 -4.31 0.93
CA GLN A 144 -21.82 -5.15 1.09
C GLN A 144 -22.39 -5.44 -0.30
N PRO A 145 -22.95 -6.63 -0.52
CA PRO A 145 -23.73 -6.90 -1.73
C PRO A 145 -24.90 -5.94 -1.83
N GLN A 146 -25.28 -5.63 -3.07
CA GLN A 146 -26.44 -4.81 -3.34
C GLN A 146 -27.70 -5.37 -2.66
N ASN A 147 -28.46 -4.49 -2.02
CA ASN A 147 -29.74 -4.88 -1.46
C ASN A 147 -30.71 -5.28 -2.56
N PRO A 148 -31.29 -6.50 -2.52
CA PRO A 148 -32.15 -7.04 -3.57
C PRO A 148 -33.44 -6.22 -3.82
N ARG A 149 -33.84 -5.37 -2.88
CA ARG A 149 -34.97 -4.44 -3.06
C ARG A 149 -34.70 -3.33 -4.08
N TYR A 150 -33.42 -2.99 -4.27
CA TYR A 150 -32.97 -1.95 -5.19
C TYR A 150 -32.26 -2.50 -6.43
N ALA A 151 -32.20 -3.84 -6.54
CA ALA A 151 -31.58 -4.51 -7.67
C ALA A 151 -32.48 -4.43 -8.90
N ASN A 152 -32.00 -3.74 -9.94
CA ASN A 152 -32.67 -3.62 -11.24
C ASN A 152 -31.97 -4.44 -12.33
N GLY A 153 -31.23 -5.46 -11.93
CA GLY A 153 -30.33 -6.22 -12.78
C GLY A 153 -28.93 -5.61 -12.86
N SER A 154 -27.92 -6.47 -12.96
CA SER A 154 -26.52 -6.08 -13.12
C SER A 154 -26.01 -6.58 -14.47
N SER A 155 -25.16 -5.77 -15.13
CA SER A 155 -24.44 -6.20 -16.31
C SER A 155 -22.99 -6.50 -15.93
N VAL A 156 -22.50 -7.64 -16.34
CA VAL A 156 -21.11 -8.08 -16.09
C VAL A 156 -20.08 -7.14 -16.69
N THR A 157 -20.45 -6.34 -17.68
CA THR A 157 -19.59 -5.30 -18.29
C THR A 157 -19.89 -3.90 -17.77
N GLY A 158 -20.76 -3.76 -16.75
CA GLY A 158 -21.23 -2.47 -16.24
C GLY A 158 -20.15 -1.51 -15.78
N ALA A 159 -19.00 -2.02 -15.33
CA ALA A 159 -17.86 -1.22 -14.96
C ALA A 159 -16.97 -0.77 -16.14
N GLY A 160 -17.18 -1.29 -17.34
CA GLY A 160 -16.24 -1.15 -18.47
C GLY A 160 -15.95 0.31 -18.86
N THR A 161 -16.97 1.15 -18.97
CA THR A 161 -16.79 2.57 -19.30
C THR A 161 -16.00 3.31 -18.22
N LEU A 162 -16.33 3.08 -16.96
CA LEU A 162 -15.64 3.72 -15.85
C LEU A 162 -14.18 3.24 -15.76
N LEU A 163 -13.94 1.94 -15.94
CA LEU A 163 -12.58 1.38 -15.97
C LEU A 163 -11.75 2.01 -17.09
N LYS A 164 -12.30 2.09 -18.32
CA LYS A 164 -11.66 2.76 -19.45
C LYS A 164 -11.24 4.18 -19.11
N ASP A 165 -12.13 4.98 -18.52
CA ASP A 165 -11.84 6.37 -18.18
C ASP A 165 -10.75 6.47 -17.11
N ARG A 166 -10.73 5.55 -16.14
CA ARG A 166 -9.69 5.51 -15.09
C ARG A 166 -8.34 5.06 -15.62
N LEU A 167 -8.30 4.06 -16.49
CA LEU A 167 -7.07 3.63 -17.16
C LEU A 167 -6.48 4.76 -18.02
N LYS A 168 -7.34 5.44 -18.80
CA LYS A 168 -6.92 6.61 -19.60
C LYS A 168 -6.32 7.71 -18.71
N ALA A 169 -7.01 8.10 -17.65
CA ALA A 169 -6.54 9.15 -16.75
C ALA A 169 -5.21 8.77 -16.06
N ALA A 170 -5.05 7.51 -15.65
CA ALA A 170 -3.80 7.02 -15.07
C ALA A 170 -2.64 7.10 -16.05
N ARG A 171 -2.86 6.69 -17.31
CA ARG A 171 -1.85 6.75 -18.38
C ARG A 171 -1.47 8.19 -18.77
N GLU A 172 -2.42 9.12 -18.73
CA GLU A 172 -2.16 10.55 -18.97
C GLU A 172 -1.31 11.17 -17.87
N GLN A 173 -1.56 10.77 -16.61
CA GLN A 173 -0.80 11.26 -15.45
C GLN A 173 0.62 10.67 -15.38
N HIS A 174 0.76 9.39 -15.73
CA HIS A 174 2.05 8.67 -15.66
C HIS A 174 2.24 7.82 -16.93
N PRO A 175 2.69 8.43 -18.03
CA PRO A 175 2.96 7.71 -19.27
C PRO A 175 4.00 6.62 -19.05
N GLY A 176 3.69 5.40 -19.50
CA GLY A 176 4.61 4.26 -19.40
C GLY A 176 4.50 3.43 -18.12
N ARG A 177 3.74 3.87 -17.11
CA ARG A 177 3.47 3.03 -15.93
C ARG A 177 2.54 1.89 -16.29
N PRO A 178 2.90 0.62 -16.02
CA PRO A 178 2.05 -0.52 -16.30
C PRO A 178 0.77 -0.48 -15.44
N ALA A 179 -0.35 -0.93 -16.02
CA ALA A 179 -1.63 -1.03 -15.35
C ALA A 179 -2.10 -2.48 -15.33
N LEU A 180 -2.34 -3.03 -14.14
CA LEU A 180 -2.95 -4.35 -13.96
C LEU A 180 -4.44 -4.20 -13.67
N VAL A 181 -5.25 -5.09 -14.20
CA VAL A 181 -6.69 -5.14 -13.95
C VAL A 181 -7.05 -6.50 -13.37
N PHE A 182 -7.62 -6.49 -12.17
CA PHE A 182 -8.22 -7.67 -11.55
C PHE A 182 -9.73 -7.49 -11.49
N TYR A 183 -10.43 -8.28 -12.30
CA TYR A 183 -11.88 -8.33 -12.27
C TYR A 183 -12.32 -9.48 -11.36
N ALA A 184 -13.22 -9.23 -10.42
CA ALA A 184 -13.73 -10.22 -9.46
C ALA A 184 -15.26 -10.22 -9.52
N GLY A 185 -15.85 -11.35 -9.88
CA GLY A 185 -17.30 -11.50 -9.98
C GLY A 185 -17.72 -12.95 -10.26
N ASP A 186 -19.00 -13.18 -10.39
CA ASP A 186 -19.57 -14.50 -10.71
C ASP A 186 -20.01 -14.64 -12.17
N GLY A 187 -19.95 -13.56 -12.94
CA GLY A 187 -20.33 -13.55 -14.35
C GLY A 187 -21.83 -13.60 -14.62
N GLU A 188 -22.69 -13.61 -13.59
CA GLU A 188 -24.13 -13.64 -13.77
C GLU A 188 -24.64 -12.31 -14.32
N ASN A 189 -25.25 -12.37 -15.51
CA ASN A 189 -25.88 -11.19 -16.11
C ASN A 189 -27.38 -11.23 -15.83
N THR A 190 -27.84 -10.30 -14.99
CA THR A 190 -29.28 -10.19 -14.63
C THR A 190 -29.93 -8.96 -15.25
N ALA A 191 -29.19 -8.19 -16.07
CA ALA A 191 -29.75 -7.12 -16.87
C ALA A 191 -30.69 -7.66 -17.95
N ALA A 192 -31.69 -6.86 -18.35
CA ALA A 192 -32.66 -7.24 -19.39
C ALA A 192 -32.03 -7.33 -20.80
N ALA A 193 -30.87 -6.69 -21.00
CA ALA A 193 -30.15 -6.71 -22.27
C ALA A 193 -28.88 -7.59 -22.14
N ASP A 194 -28.47 -8.15 -23.26
CA ASP A 194 -27.18 -8.85 -23.32
C ASP A 194 -26.03 -7.88 -22.99
N PRO A 195 -24.97 -8.36 -22.33
CA PRO A 195 -23.86 -7.50 -21.96
C PRO A 195 -23.12 -7.00 -23.22
N ALA A 196 -23.02 -5.68 -23.36
CA ALA A 196 -22.20 -5.07 -24.40
C ALA A 196 -20.72 -5.41 -24.18
N PRO A 197 -19.87 -5.46 -25.22
CA PRO A 197 -18.44 -5.64 -25.04
C PRO A 197 -17.84 -4.58 -24.11
N MET A 198 -16.85 -4.95 -23.32
CA MET A 198 -16.11 -3.98 -22.51
C MET A 198 -15.41 -2.96 -23.42
N PRO A 199 -15.65 -1.65 -23.23
CA PRO A 199 -15.05 -0.63 -24.10
C PRO A 199 -13.59 -0.30 -23.69
N VAL A 200 -12.90 -1.25 -23.08
CA VAL A 200 -11.50 -1.11 -22.62
C VAL A 200 -10.58 -1.48 -23.77
N ASP A 201 -9.63 -0.59 -24.10
CA ASP A 201 -8.54 -0.95 -25.02
C ASP A 201 -7.55 -1.85 -24.29
N ALA A 202 -7.47 -3.11 -24.73
CA ALA A 202 -6.60 -4.11 -24.13
C ALA A 202 -5.12 -3.69 -24.11
N ASN A 203 -4.67 -2.82 -25.04
CA ASN A 203 -3.32 -2.26 -25.04
C ASN A 203 -3.07 -1.29 -23.86
N THR A 204 -4.10 -0.87 -23.14
CA THR A 204 -3.96 -0.07 -21.90
C THR A 204 -3.81 -0.94 -20.66
N VAL A 205 -4.01 -2.25 -20.78
CA VAL A 205 -3.90 -3.24 -19.71
C VAL A 205 -2.60 -4.02 -19.92
N SER A 206 -1.70 -3.95 -18.94
CA SER A 206 -0.39 -4.62 -19.00
C SER A 206 -0.46 -6.05 -18.47
N GLY A 207 -1.56 -6.43 -17.82
CA GLY A 207 -1.79 -7.74 -17.25
C GLY A 207 -2.92 -7.70 -16.22
N GLY A 208 -3.07 -8.77 -15.46
CA GLY A 208 -4.13 -8.93 -14.47
C GLY A 208 -4.78 -10.30 -14.57
N ALA A 209 -5.96 -10.44 -14.00
CA ALA A 209 -6.74 -11.68 -14.07
C ALA A 209 -8.23 -11.41 -13.91
N VAL A 210 -9.05 -12.29 -14.48
CA VAL A 210 -10.48 -12.37 -14.19
C VAL A 210 -10.70 -13.50 -13.20
N LEU A 211 -11.17 -13.16 -12.02
CA LEU A 211 -11.39 -14.04 -10.89
C LEU A 211 -12.87 -14.38 -10.80
N GLY A 212 -13.19 -15.64 -10.99
CA GLY A 212 -14.57 -16.15 -10.95
C GLY A 212 -14.90 -16.78 -9.62
N TYR A 213 -15.97 -16.34 -8.98
CA TYR A 213 -16.44 -16.84 -7.69
C TYR A 213 -17.80 -17.52 -7.85
N GLY A 214 -17.97 -18.63 -7.14
CA GLY A 214 -19.20 -19.41 -7.14
C GLY A 214 -19.03 -20.80 -7.72
N THR A 215 -20.10 -21.57 -7.68
CA THR A 215 -20.11 -22.97 -8.14
C THR A 215 -21.19 -23.19 -9.20
N GLY A 216 -21.02 -24.26 -10.01
CA GLY A 216 -22.05 -24.66 -10.98
C GLY A 216 -23.32 -25.18 -10.32
N GLN A 217 -23.24 -25.65 -9.07
CA GLN A 217 -24.42 -26.01 -8.27
C GLN A 217 -25.16 -24.78 -7.75
N GLY A 218 -24.39 -23.71 -7.53
CA GLY A 218 -24.86 -22.42 -7.05
C GLY A 218 -24.97 -22.33 -5.53
N GLY A 219 -25.11 -21.10 -5.05
CA GLY A 219 -25.27 -20.75 -3.65
C GLY A 219 -26.56 -20.01 -3.38
N ARG A 220 -27.10 -20.16 -2.17
CA ARG A 220 -28.23 -19.40 -1.68
C ARG A 220 -27.74 -18.06 -1.15
N MET A 221 -28.56 -17.04 -1.30
CA MET A 221 -28.26 -15.67 -0.87
C MET A 221 -29.09 -15.33 0.36
N LYS A 222 -28.45 -14.89 1.45
CA LYS A 222 -29.18 -14.40 2.62
C LYS A 222 -29.96 -13.13 2.28
N ASP A 223 -31.17 -13.03 2.82
CA ASP A 223 -31.97 -11.81 2.74
C ASP A 223 -31.52 -10.82 3.81
N PRO A 224 -30.88 -9.70 3.46
CA PRO A 224 -30.43 -8.72 4.45
C PRO A 224 -31.61 -8.01 5.14
N SER A 225 -32.82 -8.17 4.68
CA SER A 225 -34.04 -7.61 5.30
C SER A 225 -34.74 -8.57 6.26
N ASP A 226 -34.36 -9.85 6.26
CA ASP A 226 -34.88 -10.84 7.19
C ASP A 226 -33.99 -10.95 8.43
N THR A 227 -34.46 -10.40 9.54
CA THR A 227 -33.75 -10.43 10.84
C THR A 227 -33.64 -11.85 11.44
N ALA A 228 -34.44 -12.81 10.93
CA ALA A 228 -34.36 -14.23 11.30
C ALA A 228 -33.29 -15.00 10.50
N GLY A 229 -32.61 -14.34 9.54
CA GLY A 229 -31.53 -14.93 8.76
C GLY A 229 -32.00 -15.84 7.64
N GLY A 230 -33.20 -15.62 7.13
CA GLY A 230 -33.75 -16.35 5.96
C GLY A 230 -33.03 -16.03 4.66
N TYR A 231 -33.37 -16.79 3.62
CA TYR A 231 -32.82 -16.67 2.29
C TYR A 231 -33.79 -15.95 1.35
N LEU A 232 -33.23 -15.27 0.37
CA LEU A 232 -34.01 -14.70 -0.73
C LEU A 232 -34.84 -15.77 -1.41
N LYS A 233 -36.07 -15.42 -1.76
CA LYS A 233 -36.99 -16.34 -2.43
C LYS A 233 -36.98 -16.13 -3.95
N ASP A 234 -37.08 -17.24 -4.66
CA ASP A 234 -37.20 -17.19 -6.12
C ASP A 234 -38.60 -16.70 -6.51
N LYS A 235 -38.62 -15.52 -7.14
CA LYS A 235 -39.86 -14.89 -7.63
C LYS A 235 -40.52 -15.71 -8.73
N ASN A 236 -39.73 -16.41 -9.54
CA ASN A 236 -40.23 -17.24 -10.65
C ASN A 236 -40.86 -18.53 -10.15
N ALA A 237 -40.42 -19.02 -8.98
CA ALA A 237 -41.02 -20.20 -8.31
C ALA A 237 -42.15 -19.81 -7.34
N GLY A 238 -42.75 -18.62 -7.48
CA GLY A 238 -43.82 -18.15 -6.61
C GLY A 238 -43.38 -17.94 -5.15
N ASN A 239 -42.13 -17.64 -4.90
CA ASN A 239 -41.49 -17.50 -3.58
C ASN A 239 -41.53 -18.74 -2.70
N SER A 240 -41.77 -19.93 -3.28
CA SER A 240 -41.80 -21.19 -2.55
C SER A 240 -40.43 -21.79 -2.28
N GLN A 241 -39.44 -21.45 -3.10
CA GLN A 241 -38.07 -21.94 -3.02
C GLN A 241 -37.07 -20.79 -2.77
N ASP A 242 -35.91 -21.17 -2.21
CA ASP A 242 -34.81 -20.20 -2.07
C ASP A 242 -34.21 -19.89 -3.45
N ALA A 243 -33.89 -18.64 -3.67
CA ALA A 243 -33.18 -18.21 -4.88
C ALA A 243 -31.75 -18.73 -4.85
N VAL A 244 -31.33 -19.34 -5.95
CA VAL A 244 -29.97 -19.89 -6.14
C VAL A 244 -29.29 -19.15 -7.28
N SER A 245 -28.15 -18.52 -6.99
CA SER A 245 -27.27 -17.92 -7.98
C SER A 245 -26.19 -18.92 -8.39
N ARG A 246 -25.82 -18.96 -9.68
CA ARG A 246 -24.78 -19.83 -10.23
C ARG A 246 -23.74 -19.01 -10.96
N ILE A 247 -22.49 -19.49 -10.90
CA ILE A 247 -21.42 -18.85 -11.68
C ILE A 247 -21.67 -19.01 -13.18
N ASP A 248 -21.42 -17.94 -13.95
CA ASP A 248 -21.35 -18.01 -15.41
C ASP A 248 -19.88 -17.86 -15.86
N GLU A 249 -19.18 -18.99 -15.91
CA GLU A 249 -17.80 -19.01 -16.38
C GLU A 249 -17.65 -18.62 -17.86
N GLY A 250 -18.70 -18.81 -18.66
CA GLY A 250 -18.70 -18.42 -20.07
C GLY A 250 -18.53 -16.92 -20.21
N GLN A 251 -19.34 -16.14 -19.47
CA GLN A 251 -19.24 -14.69 -19.45
C GLN A 251 -17.90 -14.21 -18.88
N LEU A 252 -17.41 -14.84 -17.80
CA LEU A 252 -16.11 -14.48 -17.21
C LEU A 252 -14.94 -14.74 -18.18
N LYS A 253 -14.97 -15.84 -18.92
CA LYS A 253 -13.98 -16.14 -19.98
C LYS A 253 -14.06 -15.12 -21.13
N ASN A 254 -15.27 -14.67 -21.49
CA ASN A 254 -15.43 -13.59 -22.48
C ASN A 254 -14.81 -12.28 -21.99
N ILE A 255 -15.01 -11.91 -20.72
CA ILE A 255 -14.37 -10.72 -20.12
C ILE A 255 -12.86 -10.87 -20.12
N ALA A 256 -12.35 -12.06 -19.73
CA ALA A 256 -10.92 -12.37 -19.74
C ALA A 256 -10.29 -12.18 -21.13
N ALA A 257 -10.97 -12.68 -22.17
CA ALA A 257 -10.53 -12.49 -23.54
C ALA A 257 -10.49 -11.01 -23.96
N GLN A 258 -11.50 -10.21 -23.57
CA GLN A 258 -11.58 -8.77 -23.87
C GLN A 258 -10.50 -7.95 -23.14
N LEU A 259 -10.11 -8.36 -21.92
CA LEU A 259 -9.05 -7.73 -21.14
C LEU A 259 -7.66 -8.29 -21.45
N HIS A 260 -7.53 -9.27 -22.34
CA HIS A 260 -6.30 -10.03 -22.58
C HIS A 260 -5.68 -10.59 -21.29
N ALA A 261 -6.52 -11.00 -20.35
CA ALA A 261 -6.13 -11.50 -19.04
C ALA A 261 -6.57 -12.97 -18.87
N PRO A 262 -5.86 -13.78 -18.07
CA PRO A 262 -6.28 -15.14 -17.76
C PRO A 262 -7.55 -15.15 -16.91
N TYR A 263 -8.38 -16.18 -17.13
CA TYR A 263 -9.47 -16.52 -16.22
C TYR A 263 -8.96 -17.46 -15.13
N VAL A 264 -9.35 -17.22 -13.91
CA VAL A 264 -9.03 -18.07 -12.74
C VAL A 264 -10.29 -18.29 -11.92
N HIS A 265 -10.74 -19.54 -11.83
CA HIS A 265 -11.83 -19.90 -10.93
C HIS A 265 -11.32 -19.95 -9.49
N ARG A 266 -12.04 -19.33 -8.57
CA ARG A 266 -11.73 -19.22 -7.16
C ARG A 266 -12.81 -19.92 -6.33
N SER A 267 -12.51 -21.10 -5.83
CA SER A 267 -13.46 -21.91 -5.05
C SER A 267 -13.17 -21.90 -3.55
N GLY A 268 -11.99 -21.46 -3.15
CA GLY A 268 -11.53 -21.42 -1.76
C GLY A 268 -10.29 -20.54 -1.61
N ASN A 269 -9.54 -20.78 -0.54
CA ASN A 269 -8.33 -20.03 -0.21
C ASN A 269 -7.10 -20.58 -0.95
N GLU A 270 -7.18 -20.79 -2.26
CA GLU A 270 -6.02 -21.19 -3.06
C GLU A 270 -4.94 -20.09 -3.03
N PRO A 271 -3.64 -20.47 -3.16
CA PRO A 271 -2.55 -19.52 -3.13
C PRO A 271 -2.69 -18.42 -4.20
N THR A 272 -2.46 -17.17 -3.82
CA THR A 272 -2.48 -16.03 -4.75
C THR A 272 -1.29 -16.03 -5.70
N ALA A 273 -0.19 -16.71 -5.35
CA ALA A 273 1.01 -16.79 -6.18
C ALA A 273 0.72 -17.34 -7.58
N ASP A 274 -0.11 -18.38 -7.69
CA ASP A 274 -0.49 -18.96 -8.98
C ASP A 274 -1.33 -18.01 -9.84
N MET A 275 -2.18 -17.23 -9.20
CA MET A 275 -2.99 -16.20 -9.82
C MET A 275 -2.11 -15.04 -10.34
N LEU A 276 -1.17 -14.58 -9.54
CA LEU A 276 -0.23 -13.52 -9.93
C LEU A 276 0.75 -13.97 -11.00
N ALA A 277 1.22 -15.21 -10.95
CA ALA A 277 2.06 -15.77 -12.02
C ALA A 277 1.34 -15.78 -13.37
N LYS A 278 0.03 -16.10 -13.37
CA LYS A 278 -0.82 -16.04 -14.57
C LYS A 278 -1.14 -14.62 -15.00
N ALA A 279 -1.24 -13.69 -14.05
CA ALA A 279 -1.57 -12.30 -14.31
C ALA A 279 -0.47 -11.53 -15.07
N GLN A 280 0.70 -12.17 -15.29
CA GLN A 280 1.85 -11.56 -15.96
C GLN A 280 2.04 -10.10 -15.56
N PRO A 281 2.24 -9.80 -14.27
CA PRO A 281 2.68 -8.48 -13.88
C PRO A 281 4.02 -8.31 -14.61
N GLY A 282 4.04 -7.64 -15.75
CA GLY A 282 5.22 -7.52 -16.60
C GLY A 282 6.47 -7.38 -15.74
N ALA A 283 7.67 -7.74 -16.20
CA ALA A 283 8.85 -7.73 -15.36
C ALA A 283 8.79 -6.49 -14.45
N LEU A 284 8.49 -6.71 -13.16
CA LEU A 284 8.55 -5.67 -12.14
C LEU A 284 10.00 -5.20 -12.18
N THR A 285 10.28 -4.26 -13.09
CA THR A 285 11.52 -3.53 -13.01
C THR A 285 11.37 -2.77 -11.71
N PRO A 286 12.07 -3.19 -10.65
CA PRO A 286 12.12 -2.36 -9.47
C PRO A 286 12.67 -1.03 -9.97
N THR A 287 11.84 -0.01 -10.07
CA THR A 287 12.34 1.34 -10.02
C THR A 287 12.96 1.40 -8.65
N VAL A 288 14.27 1.23 -8.64
CA VAL A 288 15.08 1.53 -7.48
C VAL A 288 14.80 3.01 -7.25
N ASP A 289 13.83 3.29 -6.37
CA ASP A 289 13.85 4.58 -5.72
C ASP A 289 15.18 4.54 -4.98
N ASP A 290 16.17 5.32 -5.48
CA ASP A 290 17.53 5.40 -4.96
C ASP A 290 17.57 5.99 -3.55
N GLY A 291 16.65 5.57 -2.70
CA GLY A 291 16.71 5.65 -1.26
C GLY A 291 17.36 4.37 -0.72
N PRO A 292 18.69 4.21 -0.75
CA PRO A 292 19.29 3.05 -0.13
C PRO A 292 18.83 3.02 1.34
N GLY A 293 18.35 1.86 1.77
CA GLY A 293 18.17 1.58 3.20
C GLY A 293 19.49 1.92 3.89
N ARG A 294 19.56 3.10 4.47
CA ARG A 294 20.80 3.66 4.99
C ARG A 294 20.77 3.56 6.50
N VAL A 295 21.71 2.82 7.06
CA VAL A 295 21.95 2.87 8.51
C VAL A 295 22.70 4.16 8.81
N GLU A 296 21.97 5.14 9.34
CA GLU A 296 22.54 6.44 9.68
C GLU A 296 23.25 6.38 11.02
N LEU A 297 24.50 6.87 11.06
CA LEU A 297 25.35 6.85 12.26
C LEU A 297 25.42 8.19 12.97
N TYR A 298 24.70 9.21 12.47
CA TYR A 298 24.77 10.57 13.04
C TYR A 298 24.34 10.62 14.50
N TRP A 299 23.41 9.76 14.93
CA TRP A 299 22.94 9.72 16.31
C TRP A 299 24.03 9.27 17.31
N LEU A 300 24.96 8.38 16.89
CA LEU A 300 26.10 7.99 17.71
C LEU A 300 27.03 9.18 17.93
N LEU A 301 27.33 9.97 16.88
CA LEU A 301 28.16 11.16 16.95
C LEU A 301 27.49 12.24 17.79
N ALA A 302 26.17 12.44 17.61
CA ALA A 302 25.38 13.37 18.40
C ALA A 302 25.36 12.98 19.89
N LEU A 303 25.18 11.70 20.20
CA LEU A 303 25.21 11.19 21.57
C LEU A 303 26.59 11.38 22.21
N ALA A 304 27.67 11.04 21.50
CA ALA A 304 29.04 11.26 22.00
C ALA A 304 29.32 12.75 22.25
N GLY A 305 28.90 13.63 21.32
CA GLY A 305 29.02 15.08 21.48
C GLY A 305 28.23 15.59 22.69
N PHE A 306 27.01 15.11 22.89
CA PHE A 306 26.16 15.43 24.04
C PHE A 306 26.80 15.00 25.37
N LEU A 307 27.32 13.77 25.45
CA LEU A 307 27.98 13.26 26.65
C LEU A 307 29.21 14.11 27.02
N LEU A 308 30.01 14.53 26.02
CA LEU A 308 31.15 15.41 26.26
C LEU A 308 30.69 16.81 26.73
N ALA A 309 29.60 17.34 26.17
CA ALA A 309 29.07 18.66 26.55
C ALA A 309 28.50 18.67 27.97
N VAL A 310 27.85 17.57 28.40
CA VAL A 310 27.19 17.46 29.71
C VAL A 310 28.20 17.06 30.83
N HIS A 311 29.33 16.49 30.48
CA HIS A 311 30.34 16.03 31.45
C HIS A 311 30.82 17.17 32.38
N GLU A 312 31.02 18.37 31.86
CA GLU A 312 31.53 19.52 32.63
C GLU A 312 30.49 20.06 33.63
N PRO A 313 29.24 20.41 33.23
CA PRO A 313 28.22 20.89 34.16
C PRO A 313 27.91 19.86 35.26
N LEU A 314 27.94 18.57 34.97
CA LEU A 314 27.75 17.50 35.98
C LEU A 314 28.82 17.55 37.04
N ARG A 315 30.09 17.71 36.65
CA ARG A 315 31.22 17.82 37.62
C ARG A 315 31.15 19.11 38.46
N HIS A 316 30.68 20.22 37.89
CA HIS A 316 30.48 21.42 38.66
C HIS A 316 29.31 21.26 39.65
N PHE A 317 28.27 20.57 39.24
CA PHE A 317 27.10 20.33 40.11
C PHE A 317 27.48 19.41 41.30
N THR A 318 28.29 18.37 41.08
CA THR A 318 28.77 17.51 42.15
C THR A 318 29.69 18.24 43.10
N ALA A 319 30.61 19.07 42.61
CA ALA A 319 31.49 19.89 43.42
C ALA A 319 30.74 20.93 44.28
N LEU A 320 29.68 21.52 43.76
CA LEU A 320 28.82 22.44 44.52
C LEU A 320 28.02 21.72 45.62
N ARG A 321 27.61 20.47 45.39
CA ARG A 321 26.96 19.63 46.40
C ARG A 321 27.89 19.30 47.58
N GLU A 322 29.12 18.99 47.30
CA GLU A 322 30.16 18.70 48.34
C GLU A 322 30.41 19.91 49.25
N VAL A 323 30.46 21.13 48.67
CA VAL A 323 30.61 22.39 49.45
C VAL A 323 29.37 22.69 50.29
N ARG A 324 28.18 22.39 49.84
CA ARG A 324 26.93 22.60 50.57
C ARG A 324 26.68 21.57 51.70
N GLY A 325 27.29 20.41 51.62
CA GLY A 325 27.19 19.36 52.67
C GLY A 325 28.15 19.53 53.82
N GLN A 326 29.07 20.54 53.76
CA GLN A 326 30.04 20.84 54.85
C GLN A 326 29.70 22.10 55.63
N SER A 327 28.59 22.76 55.35
CA SER A 327 28.01 23.89 56.10
C SER A 327 26.72 23.40 56.82
#